data_ba1110b6f0311f4053001aa265fa636e
#
_entry.id   ba1110b6f0311f4053001aa265fa636e
#
_cell.length_a   1.000
_cell.length_b   1.000
_cell.length_c   1.000
_cell.angle_alpha   90.00
_cell.angle_beta   90.00
_cell.angle_gamma   90.00
#
_symmetry.space_group_name_H-M   'P 1'
#
loop_
_entity.id
_entity.type
_entity.pdbx_description
1 polymer ?
#
loop_
_entity_poly.entity_id
_entity_poly.type
_entity_poly.pdbx_seq_one_letter_code
_entity_poly.pdbx_strand_id
1 'polypeptide(L)'
;ETNKYLNINRLYYLIRRDLVINYKSFLIGIAAVGGFLLLLLLGDTYVRGFLDYDPVIVTFFLFFFFGGFIFTSKVFSELNREDSSYRYLTLPASTLEKLISKWLLSSIAFIIVSYVGIQLITLLGALISTALFEVEFHIINFAKANFLMQAARYLVVHSIFFLGACAFRNHNFLKTLLAIFVIGVVISIFTTGVAYLLPGKSVIVNPEYVSSMESLNSSGFLSTIDQISEIVKWYVIAPFFLIVSYFKLIERQV
;
A
#
# COMPACT_ATOMS: atom_id res chain seq x y z
N GLU A 1 -28.28 20.06 -13.88
CA GLU A 1 -27.29 20.81 -13.07
C GLU A 1 -26.01 19.98 -12.93
N THR A 2 -25.01 20.35 -13.70
CA THR A 2 -23.70 19.71 -13.58
C THR A 2 -23.06 20.12 -12.24
N ASN A 3 -22.94 19.18 -11.33
CA ASN A 3 -22.38 19.42 -10.01
C ASN A 3 -20.98 20.05 -10.18
N LYS A 4 -20.78 21.27 -9.66
CA LYS A 4 -19.57 22.10 -9.85
C LYS A 4 -18.33 21.41 -9.27
N TYR A 5 -18.50 20.52 -8.28
CA TYR A 5 -17.41 19.90 -7.52
C TYR A 5 -17.04 18.51 -8.00
N LEU A 6 -18.00 17.72 -8.50
CA LEU A 6 -17.76 16.33 -8.94
C LEU A 6 -18.64 16.00 -10.14
N ASN A 7 -18.01 15.63 -11.27
CA ASN A 7 -18.66 15.15 -12.46
C ASN A 7 -18.02 13.82 -12.90
N ILE A 8 -18.83 12.76 -12.97
CA ILE A 8 -18.37 11.41 -13.29
C ILE A 8 -17.71 11.34 -14.68
N ASN A 9 -18.25 12.09 -15.67
CA ASN A 9 -17.68 12.10 -17.01
C ASN A 9 -16.27 12.72 -17.01
N ARG A 10 -16.07 13.84 -16.30
CA ARG A 10 -14.74 14.46 -16.16
C ARG A 10 -13.77 13.54 -15.42
N LEU A 11 -14.23 12.87 -14.37
CA LEU A 11 -13.44 11.88 -13.63
C LEU A 11 -13.01 10.71 -14.54
N TYR A 12 -13.93 10.18 -15.35
CA TYR A 12 -13.61 9.13 -16.32
C TYR A 12 -12.52 9.57 -17.31
N TYR A 13 -12.65 10.79 -17.88
CA TYR A 13 -11.64 11.30 -18.82
C TYR A 13 -10.27 11.53 -18.15
N LEU A 14 -10.22 11.94 -16.89
CA LEU A 14 -8.98 12.05 -16.12
C LEU A 14 -8.31 10.69 -15.94
N ILE A 15 -9.06 9.67 -15.50
CA ILE A 15 -8.57 8.30 -15.33
C ILE A 15 -8.06 7.74 -16.66
N ARG A 16 -8.85 7.88 -17.74
CA ARG A 16 -8.47 7.44 -19.08
C ARG A 16 -7.18 8.11 -19.56
N ARG A 17 -7.06 9.43 -19.38
CA ARG A 17 -5.85 10.18 -19.71
C ARG A 17 -4.62 9.61 -18.99
N ASP A 18 -4.72 9.42 -17.70
CA ASP A 18 -3.61 8.95 -16.87
C ASP A 18 -3.19 7.52 -17.25
N LEU A 19 -4.14 6.65 -17.56
CA LEU A 19 -3.87 5.31 -18.07
C LEU A 19 -3.16 5.38 -19.42
N VAL A 20 -3.65 6.18 -20.37
CA VAL A 20 -3.06 6.30 -21.71
C VAL A 20 -1.65 6.90 -21.68
N ILE A 21 -1.37 7.85 -20.80
CA ILE A 21 -0.04 8.44 -20.68
C ILE A 21 0.97 7.44 -20.10
N ASN A 22 0.55 6.61 -19.15
CA ASN A 22 1.46 5.77 -18.37
C ASN A 22 1.41 4.27 -18.75
N TYR A 23 0.58 3.84 -19.73
CA TYR A 23 0.36 2.42 -19.99
C TYR A 23 1.63 1.63 -20.30
N LYS A 24 2.59 2.21 -21.05
CA LYS A 24 3.86 1.55 -21.35
C LYS A 24 4.67 1.25 -20.09
N SER A 25 4.78 2.23 -19.19
CA SER A 25 5.49 2.05 -17.92
C SER A 25 4.80 1.02 -17.03
N PHE A 26 3.47 0.99 -17.03
CA PHE A 26 2.69 -0.04 -16.32
C PHE A 26 2.93 -1.43 -16.89
N LEU A 27 2.84 -1.59 -18.21
CA LEU A 27 3.06 -2.89 -18.84
C LEU A 27 4.48 -3.42 -18.61
N ILE A 28 5.50 -2.56 -18.72
CA ILE A 28 6.88 -2.93 -18.42
C ILE A 28 7.03 -3.37 -16.96
N GLY A 29 6.42 -2.64 -16.01
CA GLY A 29 6.46 -2.99 -14.60
C GLY A 29 5.77 -4.33 -14.31
N ILE A 30 4.59 -4.56 -14.88
CA ILE A 30 3.84 -5.83 -14.75
C ILE A 30 4.65 -6.98 -15.37
N ALA A 31 5.22 -6.78 -16.56
CA ALA A 31 6.01 -7.81 -17.23
C ALA A 31 7.30 -8.15 -16.46
N ALA A 32 7.98 -7.15 -15.90
CA ALA A 32 9.20 -7.36 -15.11
C ALA A 32 8.92 -8.12 -13.82
N VAL A 33 7.93 -7.68 -13.03
CA VAL A 33 7.56 -8.35 -11.78
C VAL A 33 6.95 -9.71 -12.06
N GLY A 34 6.05 -9.80 -13.04
CA GLY A 34 5.41 -11.06 -13.42
C GLY A 34 6.39 -12.09 -13.94
N GLY A 35 7.31 -11.67 -14.81
CA GLY A 35 8.38 -12.54 -15.33
C GLY A 35 9.30 -13.03 -14.21
N PHE A 36 9.67 -12.15 -13.26
CA PHE A 36 10.47 -12.53 -12.11
C PHE A 36 9.76 -13.57 -11.22
N LEU A 37 8.49 -13.34 -10.88
CA LEU A 37 7.70 -14.26 -10.07
C LEU A 37 7.48 -15.61 -10.78
N LEU A 38 7.27 -15.60 -12.10
CA LEU A 38 7.17 -16.81 -12.89
C LEU A 38 8.47 -17.62 -12.87
N LEU A 39 9.61 -16.96 -13.09
CA LEU A 39 10.93 -17.62 -13.03
C LEU A 39 11.22 -18.15 -11.63
N LEU A 40 10.83 -17.44 -10.58
CA LEU A 40 10.95 -17.91 -9.20
C LEU A 40 10.13 -19.17 -8.97
N LEU A 41 8.86 -19.23 -9.43
CA LEU A 41 8.01 -20.41 -9.30
C LEU A 41 8.58 -21.60 -10.05
N LEU A 42 8.98 -21.41 -11.31
CA LEU A 42 9.55 -22.49 -12.14
C LEU A 42 10.88 -23.00 -11.59
N GLY A 43 11.75 -22.09 -11.12
CA GLY A 43 13.04 -22.46 -10.51
C GLY A 43 12.87 -23.23 -9.21
N ASP A 44 11.96 -22.79 -8.34
CA ASP A 44 11.64 -23.49 -7.07
C ASP A 44 11.05 -24.89 -7.35
N THR A 45 10.12 -25.00 -8.29
CA THR A 45 9.51 -26.26 -8.72
C THR A 45 10.56 -27.23 -9.29
N TYR A 46 11.49 -26.71 -10.12
CA TYR A 46 12.57 -27.53 -10.68
C TYR A 46 13.49 -28.11 -9.57
N VAL A 47 13.84 -27.32 -8.56
CA VAL A 47 14.72 -27.76 -7.48
C VAL A 47 14.03 -28.72 -6.51
N ARG A 48 12.76 -28.46 -6.18
CA ARG A 48 12.00 -29.23 -5.17
C ARG A 48 11.28 -30.46 -5.74
N GLY A 49 10.93 -30.44 -7.03
CA GLY A 49 10.15 -31.49 -7.66
C GLY A 49 8.64 -31.44 -7.34
N PHE A 50 8.15 -30.36 -6.74
CA PHE A 50 6.72 -30.12 -6.49
C PHE A 50 6.41 -28.62 -6.52
N LEU A 51 5.13 -28.27 -6.74
CA LEU A 51 4.66 -26.90 -6.75
C LEU A 51 4.53 -26.37 -5.31
N ASP A 52 5.32 -25.35 -4.98
CA ASP A 52 5.22 -24.57 -3.75
C ASP A 52 5.01 -23.09 -4.08
N TYR A 53 3.91 -22.51 -3.60
CA TYR A 53 3.57 -21.12 -3.85
C TYR A 53 4.05 -20.15 -2.76
N ASP A 54 4.48 -20.64 -1.61
CA ASP A 54 4.84 -19.78 -0.47
C ASP A 54 5.96 -18.80 -0.80
N PRO A 55 7.07 -19.17 -1.47
CA PRO A 55 8.11 -18.22 -1.86
C PRO A 55 7.60 -17.13 -2.80
N VAL A 56 6.70 -17.51 -3.73
CA VAL A 56 6.10 -16.58 -4.70
C VAL A 56 5.16 -15.62 -4.00
N ILE A 57 4.33 -16.09 -3.06
CA ILE A 57 3.39 -15.27 -2.30
C ILE A 57 4.13 -14.22 -1.48
N VAL A 58 5.16 -14.63 -0.72
CA VAL A 58 5.99 -13.72 0.09
C VAL A 58 6.63 -12.66 -0.78
N THR A 59 7.24 -13.07 -1.89
CA THR A 59 7.89 -12.16 -2.84
C THR A 59 6.89 -11.24 -3.53
N PHE A 60 5.71 -11.75 -3.90
CA PHE A 60 4.62 -10.94 -4.45
C PHE A 60 4.20 -9.84 -3.49
N PHE A 61 3.96 -10.14 -2.20
CA PHE A 61 3.58 -9.11 -1.23
C PHE A 61 4.68 -8.07 -1.02
N LEU A 62 5.94 -8.46 -1.10
CA LEU A 62 7.05 -7.52 -1.06
C LEU A 62 6.96 -6.52 -2.24
N PHE A 63 6.82 -7.01 -3.47
CA PHE A 63 6.65 -6.14 -4.64
C PHE A 63 5.34 -5.35 -4.60
N PHE A 64 4.26 -5.93 -4.10
CA PHE A 64 2.96 -5.27 -3.95
C PHE A 64 3.05 -4.04 -3.03
N PHE A 65 3.67 -4.18 -1.86
CA PHE A 65 3.82 -3.06 -0.93
C PHE A 65 4.84 -2.04 -1.43
N PHE A 66 6.07 -2.44 -1.72
CA PHE A 66 7.09 -1.50 -2.16
C PHE A 66 6.78 -0.87 -3.52
N GLY A 67 6.37 -1.66 -4.49
CA GLY A 67 5.97 -1.19 -5.82
C GLY A 67 4.78 -0.23 -5.74
N GLY A 68 3.76 -0.58 -4.93
CA GLY A 68 2.59 0.26 -4.72
C GLY A 68 2.93 1.59 -4.05
N PHE A 69 3.81 1.61 -3.04
CA PHE A 69 4.21 2.85 -2.38
C PHE A 69 5.07 3.75 -3.27
N ILE A 70 5.98 3.17 -4.07
CA ILE A 70 6.74 3.91 -5.08
C ILE A 70 5.81 4.49 -6.13
N PHE A 71 4.85 3.71 -6.61
CA PHE A 71 3.85 4.16 -7.57
C PHE A 71 3.00 5.31 -7.01
N THR A 72 2.46 5.15 -5.80
CA THR A 72 1.68 6.18 -5.11
C THR A 72 2.48 7.47 -4.93
N SER A 73 3.76 7.38 -4.55
CA SER A 73 4.62 8.56 -4.36
C SER A 73 4.88 9.34 -5.65
N LYS A 74 4.70 8.71 -6.82
CA LYS A 74 4.89 9.33 -8.14
C LYS A 74 3.60 9.87 -8.77
N VAL A 75 2.44 9.66 -8.14
CA VAL A 75 1.12 9.98 -8.71
C VAL A 75 0.98 11.45 -9.07
N PHE A 76 1.58 12.36 -8.30
CA PHE A 76 1.59 13.80 -8.55
C PHE A 76 2.91 14.32 -9.13
N SER A 77 3.73 13.46 -9.76
CA SER A 77 5.02 13.85 -10.35
C SER A 77 4.88 14.90 -11.48
N GLU A 78 3.72 14.97 -12.12
CA GLU A 78 3.41 16.00 -13.12
C GLU A 78 3.48 17.41 -12.54
N LEU A 79 3.18 17.60 -11.24
CA LEU A 79 3.28 18.89 -10.55
C LEU A 79 4.71 19.31 -10.19
N ASN A 80 5.70 18.44 -10.40
CA ASN A 80 7.09 18.72 -10.03
C ASN A 80 7.91 19.36 -11.17
N ARG A 81 7.43 19.32 -12.42
CA ARG A 81 8.07 19.88 -13.60
C ARG A 81 7.24 21.03 -14.14
N GLU A 82 7.86 22.14 -14.46
CA GLU A 82 7.17 23.36 -14.93
C GLU A 82 6.27 23.09 -16.15
N ASP A 83 6.79 22.44 -17.20
CA ASP A 83 6.04 22.13 -18.41
C ASP A 83 4.83 21.22 -18.19
N SER A 84 4.95 20.25 -17.30
CA SER A 84 3.86 19.31 -16.99
C SER A 84 2.89 19.86 -15.97
N SER A 85 3.35 20.72 -15.05
CA SER A 85 2.51 21.35 -14.05
C SER A 85 1.52 22.30 -14.69
N TYR A 86 1.95 23.13 -15.64
CA TYR A 86 1.06 24.00 -16.39
C TYR A 86 -0.07 23.22 -17.09
N ARG A 87 0.28 22.14 -17.81
CA ARG A 87 -0.71 21.28 -18.47
C ARG A 87 -1.66 20.59 -17.50
N TYR A 88 -1.18 20.21 -16.32
CA TYR A 88 -2.03 19.58 -15.30
C TYR A 88 -2.95 20.60 -14.62
N LEU A 89 -2.47 21.81 -14.36
CA LEU A 89 -3.26 22.88 -13.73
C LEU A 89 -4.38 23.38 -14.65
N THR A 90 -4.11 23.49 -15.95
CA THR A 90 -5.10 23.94 -16.97
C THR A 90 -6.17 22.91 -17.30
N LEU A 91 -6.11 21.67 -16.75
CA LEU A 91 -7.18 20.69 -16.97
C LEU A 91 -8.51 21.19 -16.39
N PRO A 92 -9.62 21.12 -17.19
CA PRO A 92 -10.94 21.60 -16.78
C PRO A 92 -11.61 20.62 -15.80
N ALA A 93 -10.99 20.45 -14.63
CA ALA A 93 -11.45 19.55 -13.57
C ALA A 93 -11.18 20.17 -12.20
N SER A 94 -12.06 19.88 -11.24
CA SER A 94 -11.90 20.36 -9.86
C SER A 94 -10.71 19.67 -9.18
N THR A 95 -10.14 20.32 -8.14
CA THR A 95 -9.08 19.72 -7.31
C THR A 95 -9.49 18.38 -6.71
N LEU A 96 -10.77 18.27 -6.33
CA LEU A 96 -11.33 17.04 -5.78
C LEU A 96 -11.39 15.92 -6.83
N GLU A 97 -11.79 16.22 -8.07
CA GLU A 97 -11.78 15.25 -9.17
C GLU A 97 -10.35 14.77 -9.49
N LYS A 98 -9.40 15.70 -9.52
CA LYS A 98 -7.98 15.39 -9.71
C LYS A 98 -7.43 14.48 -8.59
N LEU A 99 -7.80 14.75 -7.34
CA LEU A 99 -7.38 13.93 -6.20
C LEU A 99 -8.01 12.53 -6.24
N ILE A 100 -9.34 12.45 -6.46
CA ILE A 100 -10.06 11.17 -6.51
C ILE A 100 -9.55 10.30 -7.67
N SER A 101 -9.31 10.87 -8.87
CA SER A 101 -8.81 10.10 -10.00
C SER A 101 -7.45 9.46 -9.69
N LYS A 102 -6.53 10.23 -9.10
CA LYS A 102 -5.20 9.74 -8.71
C LYS A 102 -5.27 8.72 -7.59
N TRP A 103 -6.14 8.93 -6.60
CA TRP A 103 -6.37 7.97 -5.52
C TRP A 103 -6.95 6.66 -6.05
N LEU A 104 -8.00 6.68 -6.88
CA LEU A 104 -8.59 5.48 -7.47
C LEU A 104 -7.56 4.65 -8.27
N LEU A 105 -6.72 5.32 -9.04
CA LEU A 105 -5.68 4.64 -9.82
C LEU A 105 -4.60 4.01 -8.96
N SER A 106 -4.12 4.74 -7.93
CA SER A 106 -3.01 4.26 -7.08
C SER A 106 -3.45 3.30 -5.96
N SER A 107 -4.74 3.22 -5.65
CA SER A 107 -5.30 2.31 -4.66
C SER A 107 -6.11 1.18 -5.30
N ILE A 108 -7.35 1.44 -5.66
CA ILE A 108 -8.31 0.41 -6.10
C ILE A 108 -7.84 -0.28 -7.39
N ALA A 109 -7.49 0.51 -8.42
CA ALA A 109 -7.05 -0.07 -9.70
C ALA A 109 -5.75 -0.87 -9.52
N PHE A 110 -4.79 -0.36 -8.73
CA PHE A 110 -3.55 -1.07 -8.43
C PHE A 110 -3.79 -2.40 -7.71
N ILE A 111 -4.67 -2.45 -6.70
CA ILE A 111 -5.04 -3.68 -5.98
C ILE A 111 -5.66 -4.70 -6.93
N ILE A 112 -6.63 -4.27 -7.77
CA ILE A 112 -7.31 -5.16 -8.72
C ILE A 112 -6.31 -5.73 -9.74
N VAL A 113 -5.48 -4.87 -10.34
CA VAL A 113 -4.47 -5.30 -11.33
C VAL A 113 -3.46 -6.25 -10.71
N SER A 114 -3.01 -5.98 -9.48
CA SER A 114 -2.08 -6.85 -8.76
C SER A 114 -2.69 -8.21 -8.44
N TYR A 115 -3.96 -8.24 -8.01
CA TYR A 115 -4.68 -9.50 -7.74
C TYR A 115 -4.86 -10.34 -8.99
N VAL A 116 -5.35 -9.74 -10.07
CA VAL A 116 -5.52 -10.43 -11.35
C VAL A 116 -4.16 -10.90 -11.90
N GLY A 117 -3.13 -10.04 -11.78
CA GLY A 117 -1.78 -10.34 -12.24
C GLY A 117 -1.19 -11.57 -11.55
N ILE A 118 -1.26 -11.66 -10.23
CA ILE A 118 -0.70 -12.81 -9.49
C ILE A 118 -1.49 -14.10 -9.79
N GLN A 119 -2.81 -14.02 -9.95
CA GLN A 119 -3.62 -15.18 -10.35
C GLN A 119 -3.21 -15.71 -11.73
N LEU A 120 -2.98 -14.82 -12.70
CA LEU A 120 -2.54 -15.21 -14.04
C LEU A 120 -1.12 -15.81 -14.00
N ILE A 121 -0.21 -15.23 -13.23
CA ILE A 121 1.18 -15.71 -13.11
C ILE A 121 1.22 -17.09 -12.48
N THR A 122 0.49 -17.31 -11.39
CA THR A 122 0.45 -18.62 -10.72
C THR A 122 -0.24 -19.68 -11.58
N LEU A 123 -1.29 -19.32 -12.31
CA LEU A 123 -1.94 -20.22 -13.28
C LEU A 123 -0.97 -20.61 -14.40
N LEU A 124 -0.32 -19.64 -15.03
CA LEU A 124 0.67 -19.91 -16.09
C LEU A 124 1.84 -20.74 -15.57
N GLY A 125 2.34 -20.42 -14.39
CA GLY A 125 3.42 -21.16 -13.74
C GLY A 125 3.02 -22.62 -13.45
N ALA A 126 1.81 -22.86 -12.94
CA ALA A 126 1.29 -24.22 -12.72
C ALA A 126 1.20 -25.02 -14.02
N LEU A 127 0.63 -24.41 -15.09
CA LEU A 127 0.52 -25.05 -16.39
C LEU A 127 1.89 -25.44 -16.97
N ILE A 128 2.85 -24.50 -16.92
CA ILE A 128 4.21 -24.73 -17.42
C ILE A 128 4.93 -25.80 -16.57
N SER A 129 4.81 -25.74 -15.25
CA SER A 129 5.44 -26.69 -14.33
C SER A 129 4.91 -28.11 -14.53
N THR A 130 3.60 -28.27 -14.69
CA THR A 130 2.98 -29.58 -14.98
C THR A 130 3.45 -30.13 -16.33
N ALA A 131 3.54 -29.26 -17.35
CA ALA A 131 3.96 -29.68 -18.70
C ALA A 131 5.45 -30.02 -18.81
N LEU A 132 6.32 -29.34 -18.07
CA LEU A 132 7.78 -29.51 -18.17
C LEU A 132 8.37 -30.44 -17.13
N PHE A 133 7.80 -30.49 -15.92
CA PHE A 133 8.35 -31.20 -14.76
C PHE A 133 7.45 -32.34 -14.27
N GLU A 134 6.32 -32.60 -14.94
CA GLU A 134 5.37 -33.69 -14.63
C GLU A 134 4.85 -33.63 -13.17
N VAL A 135 4.81 -32.43 -12.56
CA VAL A 135 4.29 -32.22 -11.21
C VAL A 135 2.76 -32.13 -11.21
N GLU A 136 2.13 -32.50 -10.10
CA GLU A 136 0.67 -32.42 -9.96
C GLU A 136 0.17 -30.98 -10.12
N PHE A 137 -0.85 -30.79 -10.97
CA PHE A 137 -1.48 -29.50 -11.18
C PHE A 137 -2.37 -29.15 -10.00
N HIS A 138 -2.11 -28.04 -9.34
CA HIS A 138 -3.01 -27.45 -8.37
C HIS A 138 -3.00 -25.92 -8.45
N ILE A 139 -4.15 -25.31 -8.15
CA ILE A 139 -4.33 -23.86 -8.17
C ILE A 139 -4.30 -23.31 -6.75
N ILE A 140 -3.60 -22.22 -6.56
CA ILE A 140 -3.56 -21.55 -5.27
C ILE A 140 -4.90 -20.89 -4.93
N ASN A 141 -5.32 -21.02 -3.69
CA ASN A 141 -6.45 -20.29 -3.16
C ASN A 141 -5.96 -19.03 -2.40
N PHE A 142 -5.98 -17.87 -3.08
CA PHE A 142 -5.58 -16.60 -2.48
C PHE A 142 -6.46 -16.13 -1.31
N ALA A 143 -7.65 -16.69 -1.11
CA ALA A 143 -8.43 -16.45 0.11
C ALA A 143 -7.68 -16.97 1.35
N LYS A 144 -6.92 -18.08 1.24
CA LYS A 144 -6.04 -18.57 2.30
C LYS A 144 -4.83 -17.67 2.54
N ALA A 145 -4.35 -16.94 1.54
CA ALA A 145 -3.25 -16.00 1.66
C ALA A 145 -3.67 -14.65 2.30
N ASN A 146 -4.89 -14.54 2.80
CA ASN A 146 -5.43 -13.32 3.43
C ASN A 146 -5.23 -12.05 2.57
N PHE A 147 -5.35 -12.18 1.23
CA PHE A 147 -5.12 -11.07 0.30
C PHE A 147 -5.94 -9.83 0.66
N LEU A 148 -7.21 -9.97 1.02
CA LEU A 148 -8.08 -8.85 1.40
C LEU A 148 -7.55 -8.10 2.63
N MET A 149 -7.03 -8.82 3.62
CA MET A 149 -6.40 -8.20 4.78
C MET A 149 -5.14 -7.43 4.40
N GLN A 150 -4.31 -7.99 3.51
CA GLN A 150 -3.11 -7.31 3.02
C GLN A 150 -3.46 -6.09 2.15
N ALA A 151 -4.51 -6.16 1.32
CA ALA A 151 -5.02 -5.04 0.57
C ALA A 151 -5.53 -3.92 1.48
N ALA A 152 -6.23 -4.27 2.57
CA ALA A 152 -6.67 -3.30 3.56
C ALA A 152 -5.48 -2.63 4.28
N ARG A 153 -4.47 -3.40 4.69
CA ARG A 153 -3.21 -2.85 5.25
C ARG A 153 -2.51 -1.91 4.26
N TYR A 154 -2.48 -2.31 2.98
CA TYR A 154 -1.95 -1.46 1.92
C TYR A 154 -2.67 -0.11 1.86
N LEU A 155 -4.01 -0.06 1.89
CA LEU A 155 -4.79 1.17 1.82
C LEU A 155 -4.46 2.15 2.95
N VAL A 156 -4.25 1.66 4.16
CA VAL A 156 -3.87 2.51 5.31
C VAL A 156 -2.49 3.15 5.07
N VAL A 157 -1.48 2.36 4.74
CA VAL A 157 -0.13 2.88 4.51
C VAL A 157 -0.06 3.71 3.23
N HIS A 158 -0.80 3.29 2.17
CA HIS A 158 -0.95 4.04 0.93
C HIS A 158 -1.41 5.49 1.19
N SER A 159 -2.36 5.73 2.11
CA SER A 159 -2.84 7.07 2.41
C SER A 159 -1.73 8.01 2.93
N ILE A 160 -0.75 7.47 3.67
CA ILE A 160 0.41 8.22 4.15
C ILE A 160 1.33 8.59 2.98
N PHE A 161 1.64 7.62 2.10
CA PHE A 161 2.43 7.88 0.90
C PHE A 161 1.73 8.79 -0.09
N PHE A 162 0.41 8.74 -0.15
CA PHE A 162 -0.42 9.63 -0.97
C PHE A 162 -0.33 11.08 -0.46
N LEU A 163 -0.41 11.29 0.86
CA LEU A 163 -0.11 12.59 1.45
C LEU A 163 1.31 13.06 1.12
N GLY A 164 2.30 12.17 1.25
CA GLY A 164 3.69 12.48 0.90
C GLY A 164 3.86 12.91 -0.56
N ALA A 165 3.10 12.28 -1.48
CA ALA A 165 3.08 12.67 -2.88
C ALA A 165 2.50 14.07 -3.11
N CYS A 166 1.50 14.47 -2.29
CA CYS A 166 0.94 15.83 -2.29
C CYS A 166 1.87 16.85 -1.62
N ALA A 167 2.55 16.48 -0.53
CA ALA A 167 3.31 17.41 0.29
C ALA A 167 4.72 17.71 -0.27
N PHE A 168 5.40 16.71 -0.78
CA PHE A 168 6.78 16.85 -1.25
C PHE A 168 6.85 17.08 -2.77
N ARG A 169 7.84 17.87 -3.24
CA ARG A 169 8.03 18.15 -4.67
C ARG A 169 8.98 17.15 -5.36
N ASN A 170 10.07 16.76 -4.67
CA ASN A 170 11.08 15.87 -5.22
C ASN A 170 11.42 14.78 -4.20
N HIS A 171 11.77 13.58 -4.70
CA HIS A 171 12.10 12.41 -3.86
C HIS A 171 10.99 12.06 -2.85
N ASN A 172 9.73 12.15 -3.28
CA ASN A 172 8.54 12.01 -2.43
C ASN A 172 8.56 10.70 -1.63
N PHE A 173 8.93 9.58 -2.25
CA PHE A 173 9.04 8.28 -1.59
C PHE A 173 10.03 8.30 -0.42
N LEU A 174 11.27 8.74 -0.68
CA LEU A 174 12.33 8.78 0.35
C LEU A 174 12.01 9.75 1.48
N LYS A 175 11.46 10.93 1.15
CA LYS A 175 11.06 11.92 2.16
C LYS A 175 9.91 11.41 3.04
N THR A 176 8.93 10.73 2.44
CA THR A 176 7.83 10.12 3.21
C THR A 176 8.35 8.98 4.09
N LEU A 177 9.22 8.12 3.55
CA LEU A 177 9.85 7.05 4.32
C LEU A 177 10.65 7.61 5.50
N LEU A 178 11.45 8.65 5.26
CA LEU A 178 12.21 9.34 6.31
C LEU A 178 11.28 9.94 7.37
N ALA A 179 10.19 10.59 6.96
CA ALA A 179 9.21 11.15 7.88
C ALA A 179 8.58 10.07 8.78
N ILE A 180 8.17 8.93 8.19
CA ILE A 180 7.64 7.78 8.94
C ILE A 180 8.69 7.25 9.92
N PHE A 181 9.95 7.12 9.48
CA PHE A 181 11.05 6.66 10.33
C PHE A 181 11.28 7.61 11.51
N VAL A 182 11.39 8.93 11.26
CA VAL A 182 11.58 9.93 12.32
C VAL A 182 10.43 9.92 13.32
N ILE A 183 9.18 9.87 12.85
CA ILE A 183 8.00 9.78 13.72
C ILE A 183 8.07 8.50 14.56
N GLY A 184 8.43 7.36 13.96
CA GLY A 184 8.59 6.09 14.67
C GLY A 184 9.65 6.15 15.76
N VAL A 185 10.81 6.77 15.48
CA VAL A 185 11.87 6.99 16.48
C VAL A 185 11.38 7.90 17.62
N VAL A 186 10.71 9.00 17.30
CA VAL A 186 10.16 9.92 18.33
C VAL A 186 9.15 9.21 19.22
N ILE A 187 8.23 8.43 18.64
CA ILE A 187 7.25 7.65 19.41
C ILE A 187 7.97 6.61 20.28
N SER A 188 8.98 5.92 19.75
CA SER A 188 9.76 4.92 20.49
C SER A 188 10.49 5.55 21.69
N ILE A 189 11.12 6.70 21.50
CA ILE A 189 11.79 7.44 22.60
C ILE A 189 10.76 7.87 23.63
N PHE A 190 9.61 8.41 23.19
CA PHE A 190 8.55 8.86 24.09
C PHE A 190 7.99 7.69 24.91
N THR A 191 7.64 6.58 24.28
CA THR A 191 7.10 5.38 24.97
C THR A 191 8.11 4.80 25.95
N THR A 192 9.38 4.71 25.55
CA THR A 192 10.46 4.27 26.45
C THR A 192 10.63 5.23 27.62
N GLY A 193 10.63 6.56 27.36
CA GLY A 193 10.71 7.58 28.41
C GLY A 193 9.56 7.49 29.41
N VAL A 194 8.32 7.33 28.93
CA VAL A 194 7.14 7.14 29.79
C VAL A 194 7.27 5.85 30.62
N ALA A 195 7.72 4.75 30.02
CA ALA A 195 7.95 3.49 30.73
C ALA A 195 8.99 3.64 31.86
N TYR A 196 10.03 4.47 31.67
CA TYR A 196 11.01 4.77 32.73
C TYR A 196 10.46 5.65 33.87
N LEU A 197 9.49 6.50 33.57
CA LEU A 197 8.89 7.42 34.56
C LEU A 197 7.80 6.73 35.39
N LEU A 198 7.19 5.67 34.89
CA LEU A 198 6.22 4.89 35.65
C LEU A 198 6.91 4.12 36.79
N PRO A 199 6.36 4.13 38.02
CA PRO A 199 6.92 3.39 39.16
C PRO A 199 6.82 1.89 38.88
N GLY A 200 7.94 1.29 38.51
CA GLY A 200 8.03 -0.14 38.18
C GLY A 200 9.20 -0.43 37.23
N LYS A 201 10.40 0.04 37.57
CA LYS A 201 11.65 -0.19 36.78
C LYS A 201 11.95 -1.66 36.45
N SER A 202 11.20 -2.60 37.01
CA SER A 202 11.33 -4.04 36.83
C SER A 202 10.46 -4.63 35.70
N VAL A 203 9.61 -3.83 35.03
CA VAL A 203 8.67 -4.32 34.02
C VAL A 203 9.34 -4.91 32.77
N ILE A 204 10.59 -4.55 32.50
CA ILE A 204 11.27 -4.94 31.26
C ILE A 204 12.00 -6.30 31.38
N VAL A 205 12.25 -6.83 32.60
CA VAL A 205 13.18 -7.96 32.79
C VAL A 205 12.62 -9.12 33.66
N ASN A 206 11.43 -9.00 34.24
CA ASN A 206 10.98 -10.02 35.18
C ASN A 206 9.74 -10.80 34.66
N PRO A 207 9.81 -12.14 34.47
CA PRO A 207 8.71 -12.99 33.99
C PRO A 207 7.45 -12.91 34.87
N GLU A 208 7.59 -12.57 36.14
CA GLU A 208 6.52 -12.42 37.11
C GLU A 208 5.60 -11.23 36.82
N TYR A 209 6.11 -10.18 36.11
CA TYR A 209 5.30 -9.06 35.64
C TYR A 209 4.52 -9.37 34.36
N VAL A 210 4.97 -10.33 33.55
CA VAL A 210 4.21 -10.81 32.38
C VAL A 210 2.91 -11.46 32.86
N SER A 211 2.95 -12.21 33.95
CA SER A 211 1.72 -12.80 34.54
C SER A 211 0.78 -11.77 35.20
N SER A 212 1.32 -10.67 35.73
CA SER A 212 0.49 -9.57 36.23
C SER A 212 -0.09 -8.71 35.11
N MET A 213 0.60 -8.59 33.97
CA MET A 213 0.03 -7.99 32.74
C MET A 213 -1.06 -8.90 32.15
N GLU A 214 -0.92 -10.22 32.20
CA GLU A 214 -1.99 -11.16 31.85
C GLU A 214 -3.23 -11.01 32.73
N SER A 215 -3.06 -10.74 34.03
CA SER A 215 -4.19 -10.46 34.94
C SER A 215 -4.85 -9.10 34.66
N LEU A 216 -4.11 -8.08 34.20
CA LEU A 216 -4.66 -6.82 33.70
C LEU A 216 -5.35 -6.99 32.33
N ASN A 217 -4.88 -7.94 31.53
CA ASN A 217 -5.56 -8.32 30.28
C ASN A 217 -6.92 -8.97 30.55
N SER A 218 -7.06 -9.70 31.67
CA SER A 218 -8.36 -10.24 32.13
C SER A 218 -9.36 -9.16 32.59
N SER A 219 -8.90 -7.93 32.87
CA SER A 219 -9.75 -6.80 33.30
C SER A 219 -10.53 -6.12 32.17
N GLY A 220 -10.37 -6.55 30.93
CA GLY A 220 -11.05 -5.99 29.77
C GLY A 220 -10.52 -4.60 29.32
N PHE A 221 -9.66 -3.95 30.09
CA PHE A 221 -9.14 -2.62 29.78
C PHE A 221 -8.16 -2.65 28.59
N LEU A 222 -7.20 -3.58 28.59
CA LEU A 222 -6.25 -3.74 27.49
C LEU A 222 -6.95 -4.21 26.22
N SER A 223 -7.91 -5.13 26.31
CA SER A 223 -8.70 -5.56 25.16
C SER A 223 -9.54 -4.41 24.56
N THR A 224 -10.04 -3.49 25.40
CA THR A 224 -10.73 -2.28 24.92
C THR A 224 -9.78 -1.33 24.20
N ILE A 225 -8.55 -1.13 24.71
CA ILE A 225 -7.52 -0.32 24.04
C ILE A 225 -7.15 -0.93 22.71
N ASP A 226 -6.97 -2.26 22.63
CA ASP A 226 -6.66 -2.96 21.38
C ASP A 226 -7.79 -2.81 20.36
N GLN A 227 -9.05 -2.96 20.76
CA GLN A 227 -10.20 -2.73 19.91
C GLN A 227 -10.27 -1.28 19.40
N ILE A 228 -10.06 -0.29 20.28
CA ILE A 228 -10.04 1.12 19.89
C ILE A 228 -8.87 1.38 18.93
N SER A 229 -7.70 0.83 19.19
CA SER A 229 -6.53 0.99 18.32
C SER A 229 -6.77 0.41 16.92
N GLU A 230 -7.42 -0.73 16.83
CA GLU A 230 -7.83 -1.34 15.55
C GLU A 230 -8.84 -0.48 14.79
N ILE A 231 -9.87 0.03 15.49
CA ILE A 231 -10.86 0.95 14.88
C ILE A 231 -10.18 2.22 14.37
N VAL A 232 -9.34 2.87 15.19
CA VAL A 232 -8.61 4.08 14.80
C VAL A 232 -7.71 3.80 13.59
N LYS A 233 -6.98 2.71 13.59
CA LYS A 233 -6.09 2.30 12.51
C LYS A 233 -6.81 2.11 11.17
N TRP A 234 -7.97 1.45 11.19
CA TRP A 234 -8.69 1.12 9.97
C TRP A 234 -9.62 2.23 9.46
N TYR A 235 -10.28 2.95 10.36
CA TYR A 235 -11.36 3.88 9.99
C TYR A 235 -10.99 5.36 10.13
N VAL A 236 -9.95 5.71 10.90
CA VAL A 236 -9.58 7.11 11.12
C VAL A 236 -8.34 7.50 10.33
N ILE A 237 -7.30 6.67 10.33
CA ILE A 237 -6.00 7.04 9.75
C ILE A 237 -6.12 7.33 8.24
N ALA A 238 -6.72 6.42 7.47
CA ALA A 238 -6.78 6.58 6.02
C ALA A 238 -7.62 7.80 5.58
N PRO A 239 -8.87 8.01 6.07
CA PRO A 239 -9.63 9.22 5.75
C PRO A 239 -8.94 10.50 6.20
N PHE A 240 -8.32 10.52 7.39
CA PHE A 240 -7.59 11.68 7.88
C PHE A 240 -6.48 12.12 6.90
N PHE A 241 -5.62 11.19 6.49
CA PHE A 241 -4.55 11.50 5.55
C PHE A 241 -5.07 11.90 4.16
N LEU A 242 -6.19 11.36 3.71
CA LEU A 242 -6.81 11.78 2.44
C LEU A 242 -7.37 13.21 2.51
N ILE A 243 -8.00 13.58 3.62
CA ILE A 243 -8.47 14.96 3.84
C ILE A 243 -7.29 15.95 3.86
N VAL A 244 -6.23 15.63 4.59
CA VAL A 244 -5.01 16.46 4.64
C VAL A 244 -4.37 16.56 3.24
N SER A 245 -4.38 15.47 2.46
CA SER A 245 -3.89 15.46 1.07
C SER A 245 -4.66 16.41 0.18
N TYR A 246 -5.99 16.52 0.37
CA TYR A 246 -6.82 17.44 -0.37
C TYR A 246 -6.42 18.90 -0.10
N PHE A 247 -6.26 19.30 1.14
CA PHE A 247 -5.83 20.64 1.49
C PHE A 247 -4.41 20.94 0.97
N LYS A 248 -3.49 19.99 1.08
CA LYS A 248 -2.14 20.14 0.52
C LYS A 248 -2.13 20.27 -1.00
N LEU A 249 -3.04 19.59 -1.68
CA LEU A 249 -3.16 19.72 -3.13
C LEU A 249 -3.70 21.10 -3.54
N ILE A 250 -4.64 21.67 -2.78
CA ILE A 250 -5.14 23.03 -3.00
C ILE A 250 -4.00 24.05 -2.85
N GLU A 251 -3.22 23.97 -1.76
CA GLU A 251 -2.07 24.87 -1.54
C GLU A 251 -1.05 24.82 -2.68
N ARG A 252 -0.90 23.67 -3.36
CA ARG A 252 0.04 23.51 -4.49
C ARG A 252 -0.48 24.04 -5.81
N GLN A 253 -1.78 24.29 -5.93
CA GLN A 253 -2.41 24.78 -7.14
C GLN A 253 -2.54 26.30 -7.17
N VAL A 254 -2.28 26.96 -6.04
CA VAL A 254 -2.18 28.41 -5.89
C VAL A 254 -0.73 28.84 -6.11
#